data_8905885427d4c1996f1f13331e9cbf8c
#
_entry.id   8905885427d4c1996f1f13331e9cbf8c
#
_cell.length_a   1.000
_cell.length_b   1.000
_cell.length_c   1.000
_cell.angle_alpha   90.00
_cell.angle_beta   90.00
_cell.angle_gamma   90.00
#
_symmetry.space_group_name_H-M   'P 1'
#
loop_
_entity.id
_entity.type
_entity.pdbx_description
1 polymer ?
#
loop_
_entity_poly.entity_id
_entity_poly.type
_entity_poly.pdbx_seq_one_letter_code
_entity_poly.pdbx_strand_id
1 'polypeptide(L)'
;GAAGELPYASVLDLAHPVSIGSYMNEPDVINNRYQLHLAMEAARNKLPELFTEYAALSGRELSLCGAYRHEDAEVLLFVLGSSYHTAMEAVDRLRQDGIAAGVITLYVLRPFPAKELRVLCHNASTILAADRQDSYGAGGGNMSLELKAALSSLPHPPRILSRIYGLGGKDFFVEDALALFKEALSPDAPAFDYYGVTAGTDASDAADSAGTSFSGTDAVTAA
;
A
#
# COMPACT_ATOMS: atom_id res chain seq x y z
N GLY A 1 -0.22 -33.44 9.06
CA GLY A 1 -1.59 -33.10 9.32
C GLY A 1 -2.44 -33.54 8.16
N ALA A 2 -3.53 -34.27 8.38
CA ALA A 2 -4.49 -34.62 7.38
C ALA A 2 -5.02 -33.32 6.76
N ALA A 3 -4.96 -33.19 5.44
CA ALA A 3 -5.67 -32.13 4.74
C ALA A 3 -7.15 -32.33 5.05
N GLY A 4 -7.73 -31.43 5.85
CA GLY A 4 -9.16 -31.43 6.08
C GLY A 4 -9.87 -31.32 4.74
N GLU A 5 -10.94 -32.05 4.56
CA GLU A 5 -11.81 -31.89 3.42
C GLU A 5 -12.18 -30.41 3.31
N LEU A 6 -11.93 -29.83 2.15
CA LEU A 6 -12.38 -28.48 1.85
C LEU A 6 -13.90 -28.43 2.03
N PRO A 7 -14.46 -27.43 2.70
CA PRO A 7 -15.90 -27.35 3.01
C PRO A 7 -16.78 -27.11 1.76
N TYR A 8 -16.22 -27.28 0.57
CA TYR A 8 -16.89 -27.18 -0.71
C TYR A 8 -17.16 -28.57 -1.23
N ALA A 9 -18.26 -29.14 -0.81
CA ALA A 9 -18.84 -30.26 -1.54
C ALA A 9 -19.03 -29.85 -3.01
N SER A 10 -19.00 -30.83 -3.88
CA SER A 10 -19.16 -30.74 -5.33
C SER A 10 -20.07 -29.58 -5.75
N VAL A 11 -19.60 -28.81 -6.70
CA VAL A 11 -20.28 -27.63 -7.28
C VAL A 11 -21.62 -27.93 -7.94
N LEU A 12 -21.95 -29.19 -8.19
CA LEU A 12 -23.21 -29.63 -8.78
C LEU A 12 -23.99 -30.47 -7.76
N ASP A 13 -24.91 -29.78 -7.06
CA ASP A 13 -25.93 -30.43 -6.24
C ASP A 13 -27.31 -30.11 -6.81
N LEU A 14 -27.94 -31.11 -7.41
CA LEU A 14 -29.26 -30.94 -8.00
C LEU A 14 -30.38 -30.75 -6.99
N ALA A 15 -30.13 -31.12 -5.71
CA ALA A 15 -31.06 -30.90 -4.63
C ALA A 15 -30.96 -29.45 -4.08
N HIS A 16 -29.80 -28.81 -4.26
CA HIS A 16 -29.53 -27.44 -3.81
C HIS A 16 -28.85 -26.67 -4.94
N PRO A 17 -29.59 -26.33 -6.00
CA PRO A 17 -29.03 -25.70 -7.19
C PRO A 17 -28.50 -24.28 -6.83
N VAL A 18 -27.28 -23.99 -7.26
CA VAL A 18 -26.65 -22.68 -7.13
C VAL A 18 -26.19 -22.17 -8.49
N SER A 19 -26.27 -20.87 -8.69
CA SER A 19 -25.71 -20.22 -9.88
C SER A 19 -24.27 -19.80 -9.60
N ILE A 20 -23.33 -20.26 -10.45
CA ILE A 20 -21.94 -19.87 -10.41
C ILE A 20 -21.65 -18.96 -11.62
N GLY A 21 -21.06 -17.76 -11.35
CA GLY A 21 -20.78 -16.81 -12.41
C GLY A 21 -22.04 -16.18 -13.02
N SER A 22 -23.06 -15.95 -12.19
CA SER A 22 -24.31 -15.30 -12.63
C SER A 22 -24.04 -13.94 -13.25
N TYR A 23 -24.71 -13.65 -14.35
CA TYR A 23 -24.80 -12.30 -14.89
C TYR A 23 -25.67 -11.45 -13.96
N MET A 24 -25.15 -10.29 -13.55
CA MET A 24 -25.85 -9.39 -12.64
C MET A 24 -26.00 -8.00 -13.26
N ASN A 25 -27.23 -7.50 -13.28
CA ASN A 25 -27.59 -6.13 -13.63
C ASN A 25 -28.15 -5.39 -12.41
N GLU A 26 -28.76 -4.23 -12.62
CA GLU A 26 -29.57 -3.57 -11.61
C GLU A 26 -30.82 -4.41 -11.27
N PRO A 27 -31.18 -4.53 -9.99
CA PRO A 27 -30.54 -3.92 -8.80
C PRO A 27 -29.44 -4.81 -8.17
N ASP A 28 -29.10 -5.93 -8.78
CA ASP A 28 -28.32 -7.00 -8.14
C ASP A 28 -26.86 -6.58 -7.87
N VAL A 29 -26.24 -5.86 -8.82
CA VAL A 29 -24.83 -5.48 -8.70
C VAL A 29 -24.60 -4.55 -7.51
N ILE A 30 -25.44 -3.55 -7.30
CA ILE A 30 -25.30 -2.62 -6.17
C ILE A 30 -25.49 -3.34 -4.84
N ASN A 31 -26.48 -4.23 -4.75
CA ASN A 31 -26.75 -5.03 -3.56
C ASN A 31 -25.57 -5.97 -3.24
N ASN A 32 -25.01 -6.63 -4.25
CA ASN A 32 -23.84 -7.49 -4.10
C ASN A 32 -22.62 -6.70 -3.60
N ARG A 33 -22.36 -5.51 -4.15
CA ARG A 33 -21.26 -4.63 -3.69
C ARG A 33 -21.47 -4.14 -2.27
N TYR A 34 -22.69 -3.82 -1.91
CA TYR A 34 -23.03 -3.43 -0.53
C TYR A 34 -22.82 -4.59 0.46
N GLN A 35 -23.19 -5.82 0.08
CA GLN A 35 -22.91 -7.01 0.90
C GLN A 35 -21.39 -7.22 1.08
N LEU A 36 -20.58 -7.02 0.03
CA LEU A 36 -19.13 -7.07 0.14
C LEU A 36 -18.58 -6.01 1.10
N HIS A 37 -19.12 -4.79 1.04
CA HIS A 37 -18.76 -3.73 2.00
C HIS A 37 -19.06 -4.15 3.44
N LEU A 38 -20.25 -4.66 3.70
CA LEU A 38 -20.63 -5.17 5.04
C LEU A 38 -19.73 -6.32 5.50
N ALA A 39 -19.35 -7.21 4.59
CA ALA A 39 -18.43 -8.31 4.89
C ALA A 39 -17.02 -7.79 5.26
N MET A 40 -16.54 -6.73 4.61
CA MET A 40 -15.27 -6.09 4.97
C MET A 40 -15.32 -5.45 6.37
N GLU A 41 -16.44 -4.80 6.73
CA GLU A 41 -16.63 -4.26 8.08
C GLU A 41 -16.70 -5.39 9.13
N ALA A 42 -17.39 -6.48 8.83
CA ALA A 42 -17.41 -7.67 9.70
C ALA A 42 -16.02 -8.28 9.88
N ALA A 43 -15.23 -8.39 8.81
CA ALA A 43 -13.85 -8.85 8.86
C ALA A 43 -12.99 -7.95 9.75
N ARG A 44 -13.14 -6.63 9.66
CA ARG A 44 -12.44 -5.67 10.52
C ARG A 44 -12.68 -5.94 12.00
N ASN A 45 -13.92 -6.25 12.37
CA ASN A 45 -14.30 -6.51 13.75
C ASN A 45 -13.79 -7.87 14.25
N LYS A 46 -13.58 -8.83 13.35
CA LYS A 46 -13.11 -10.19 13.69
C LYS A 46 -11.57 -10.28 13.81
N LEU A 47 -10.83 -9.46 13.07
CA LEU A 47 -9.37 -9.52 13.01
C LEU A 47 -8.66 -9.45 14.38
N PRO A 48 -9.05 -8.59 15.36
CA PRO A 48 -8.40 -8.55 16.66
C PRO A 48 -8.47 -9.87 17.44
N GLU A 49 -9.60 -10.57 17.35
CA GLU A 49 -9.78 -11.90 17.97
C GLU A 49 -8.82 -12.92 17.33
N LEU A 50 -8.76 -12.94 15.99
CA LEU A 50 -7.86 -13.84 15.25
C LEU A 50 -6.38 -13.54 15.54
N PHE A 51 -6.01 -12.28 15.71
CA PHE A 51 -4.64 -11.93 16.13
C PHE A 51 -4.31 -12.44 17.54
N THR A 52 -5.28 -12.38 18.45
CA THR A 52 -5.12 -12.92 19.80
C THR A 52 -4.93 -14.44 19.77
N GLU A 53 -5.72 -15.16 18.99
CA GLU A 53 -5.57 -16.61 18.80
C GLU A 53 -4.22 -16.95 18.16
N TYR A 54 -3.82 -16.20 17.14
CA TYR A 54 -2.52 -16.39 16.49
C TYR A 54 -1.36 -16.15 17.46
N ALA A 55 -1.44 -15.11 18.28
CA ALA A 55 -0.42 -14.82 19.28
C ALA A 55 -0.28 -15.95 20.31
N ALA A 56 -1.40 -16.52 20.76
CA ALA A 56 -1.40 -17.65 21.67
C ALA A 56 -0.74 -18.89 21.06
N LEU A 57 -0.88 -19.12 19.76
CA LEU A 57 -0.31 -20.28 19.06
C LEU A 57 1.16 -20.07 18.65
N SER A 58 1.54 -18.86 18.24
CA SER A 58 2.84 -18.58 17.62
C SER A 58 3.82 -17.84 18.51
N GLY A 59 3.35 -17.25 19.62
CA GLY A 59 4.12 -16.32 20.44
C GLY A 59 4.40 -14.97 19.78
N ARG A 60 3.74 -14.65 18.65
CA ARG A 60 3.95 -13.42 17.88
C ARG A 60 2.69 -12.56 17.95
N GLU A 61 2.82 -11.38 18.51
CA GLU A 61 1.76 -10.38 18.50
C GLU A 61 1.67 -9.71 17.14
N LEU A 62 0.46 -9.63 16.59
CA LEU A 62 0.13 -8.93 15.36
C LEU A 62 -0.99 -7.93 15.61
N SER A 63 -1.04 -6.91 14.77
CA SER A 63 -2.11 -5.92 14.72
C SER A 63 -2.38 -5.55 13.25
N LEU A 64 -3.29 -4.61 12.99
CA LEU A 64 -3.55 -4.16 11.62
C LEU A 64 -2.35 -3.43 11.00
N CYS A 65 -1.57 -2.73 11.84
CA CYS A 65 -0.39 -1.97 11.44
C CYS A 65 0.81 -2.38 12.29
N GLY A 66 2.01 -2.30 11.72
CA GLY A 66 3.26 -2.28 12.45
C GLY A 66 3.79 -0.85 12.59
N ALA A 67 4.39 -0.55 13.73
CA ALA A 67 5.03 0.75 13.96
C ALA A 67 6.28 0.56 14.81
N TYR A 68 7.30 1.34 14.52
CA TYR A 68 8.55 1.32 15.26
C TYR A 68 9.04 2.74 15.51
N ARG A 69 9.25 3.09 16.77
CA ARG A 69 9.67 4.42 17.26
C ARG A 69 8.84 5.57 16.70
N HIS A 70 7.51 5.36 16.61
CA HIS A 70 6.60 6.33 15.99
C HIS A 70 6.05 7.36 16.97
N GLU A 71 6.11 7.11 18.28
CA GLU A 71 5.39 7.85 19.32
C GLU A 71 5.81 9.33 19.40
N ASP A 72 7.08 9.59 19.18
CA ASP A 72 7.68 10.94 19.19
C ASP A 72 8.30 11.30 17.83
N ALA A 73 7.97 10.52 16.77
CA ALA A 73 8.57 10.74 15.47
C ALA A 73 7.97 11.95 14.76
N GLU A 74 8.84 12.87 14.34
CA GLU A 74 8.49 13.99 13.47
C GLU A 74 8.49 13.61 12.00
N VAL A 75 9.32 12.62 11.63
CA VAL A 75 9.37 12.06 10.26
C VAL A 75 9.13 10.56 10.30
N LEU A 76 8.20 10.10 9.47
CA LEU A 76 7.88 8.68 9.31
C LEU A 76 8.18 8.21 7.90
N LEU A 77 8.73 6.99 7.79
CA LEU A 77 8.75 6.23 6.54
C LEU A 77 7.58 5.24 6.58
N PHE A 78 6.78 5.21 5.53
CA PHE A 78 5.69 4.26 5.35
C PHE A 78 6.04 3.29 4.22
N VAL A 79 6.27 2.03 4.56
CA VAL A 79 6.69 0.97 3.63
C VAL A 79 5.95 -0.33 3.93
N LEU A 80 5.88 -1.23 2.95
CA LEU A 80 5.25 -2.53 3.10
C LEU A 80 6.27 -3.68 3.05
N GLY A 81 5.89 -4.80 3.66
CA GLY A 81 6.63 -6.05 3.59
C GLY A 81 8.01 -6.01 4.24
N SER A 82 8.99 -6.69 3.66
CA SER A 82 10.34 -6.81 4.22
C SER A 82 11.08 -5.48 4.36
N SER A 83 10.75 -4.48 3.56
CA SER A 83 11.33 -3.14 3.65
C SER A 83 11.09 -2.48 5.01
N TYR A 84 10.07 -2.90 5.75
CA TYR A 84 9.81 -2.42 7.10
C TYR A 84 10.95 -2.73 8.07
N HIS A 85 11.44 -3.98 8.06
CA HIS A 85 12.55 -4.38 8.95
C HIS A 85 13.87 -3.72 8.54
N THR A 86 14.13 -3.57 7.24
CA THR A 86 15.29 -2.81 6.74
C THR A 86 15.22 -1.35 7.21
N ALA A 87 14.04 -0.73 7.16
CA ALA A 87 13.86 0.65 7.58
C ALA A 87 13.99 0.84 9.10
N MET A 88 13.69 -0.17 9.93
CA MET A 88 13.92 -0.11 11.39
C MET A 88 15.40 0.12 11.71
N GLU A 89 16.32 -0.54 11.01
CA GLU A 89 17.77 -0.33 11.16
C GLU A 89 18.16 1.11 10.77
N ALA A 90 17.60 1.66 9.72
CA ALA A 90 17.82 3.05 9.33
C ALA A 90 17.29 4.03 10.40
N VAL A 91 16.12 3.74 10.98
CA VAL A 91 15.56 4.53 12.08
C VAL A 91 16.50 4.53 13.28
N ASP A 92 17.07 3.39 13.65
CA ASP A 92 18.01 3.31 14.78
C ASP A 92 19.27 4.17 14.56
N ARG A 93 19.81 4.18 13.34
CA ARG A 93 20.96 5.05 12.99
C ARG A 93 20.58 6.53 13.07
N LEU A 94 19.44 6.92 12.51
CA LEU A 94 18.95 8.31 12.56
C LEU A 94 18.69 8.78 13.98
N ARG A 95 18.16 7.89 14.83
CA ARG A 95 17.94 8.20 16.25
C ARG A 95 19.25 8.40 17.03
N GLN A 96 20.32 7.70 16.68
CA GLN A 96 21.66 7.94 17.24
C GLN A 96 22.19 9.34 16.87
N ASP A 97 21.80 9.84 15.69
CA ASP A 97 22.12 11.19 15.22
C ASP A 97 21.14 12.26 15.74
N GLY A 98 20.21 11.89 16.64
CA GLY A 98 19.26 12.82 17.26
C GLY A 98 18.05 13.17 16.40
N ILE A 99 17.82 12.45 15.29
CA ILE A 99 16.67 12.67 14.39
C ILE A 99 15.47 11.88 14.89
N ALA A 100 14.34 12.55 15.12
CA ALA A 100 13.08 11.94 15.55
C ALA A 100 12.39 11.19 14.40
N ALA A 101 13.01 10.09 13.97
CA ALA A 101 12.53 9.23 12.89
C ALA A 101 11.74 8.02 13.43
N GLY A 102 10.80 7.52 12.63
CA GLY A 102 10.09 6.27 12.89
C GLY A 102 9.65 5.63 11.58
N VAL A 103 9.19 4.38 11.64
CA VAL A 103 8.67 3.66 10.47
C VAL A 103 7.36 2.98 10.80
N ILE A 104 6.44 2.99 9.84
CA ILE A 104 5.14 2.32 9.91
C ILE A 104 4.93 1.41 8.70
N THR A 105 4.13 0.36 8.90
CA THR A 105 3.74 -0.59 7.86
C THR A 105 2.31 -1.08 8.07
N LEU A 106 1.74 -1.74 7.07
CA LEU A 106 0.47 -2.45 7.20
C LEU A 106 0.71 -3.96 7.19
N TYR A 107 0.08 -4.67 8.13
CA TYR A 107 -0.07 -6.12 8.06
C TYR A 107 -1.39 -6.50 7.39
N VAL A 108 -2.38 -5.59 7.40
CA VAL A 108 -3.68 -5.77 6.74
C VAL A 108 -3.94 -4.60 5.80
N LEU A 109 -3.98 -4.89 4.49
CA LEU A 109 -4.30 -3.89 3.46
C LEU A 109 -5.80 -3.61 3.35
N ARG A 110 -6.62 -4.64 3.55
CA ARG A 110 -8.10 -4.59 3.49
C ARG A 110 -8.70 -5.44 4.59
N PRO A 111 -9.60 -4.86 5.38
CA PRO A 111 -10.07 -3.47 5.38
C PRO A 111 -8.96 -2.49 5.77
N PHE A 112 -8.91 -1.32 5.09
CA PHE A 112 -7.82 -0.36 5.30
C PHE A 112 -7.86 0.25 6.71
N PRO A 113 -6.75 0.23 7.47
CA PRO A 113 -6.71 0.60 8.88
C PRO A 113 -6.58 2.12 9.11
N ALA A 114 -7.50 2.90 8.53
CA ALA A 114 -7.44 4.37 8.57
C ALA A 114 -7.49 4.95 10.00
N LYS A 115 -8.21 4.30 10.92
CA LYS A 115 -8.31 4.76 12.32
C LYS A 115 -6.99 4.59 13.05
N GLU A 116 -6.36 3.43 12.88
CA GLU A 116 -5.08 3.09 13.47
C GLU A 116 -3.97 4.01 12.94
N LEU A 117 -3.95 4.24 11.63
CA LEU A 117 -2.98 5.15 11.02
C LEU A 117 -3.10 6.58 11.54
N ARG A 118 -4.30 7.09 11.79
CA ARG A 118 -4.46 8.43 12.41
C ARG A 118 -3.85 8.50 13.80
N VAL A 119 -3.92 7.43 14.57
CA VAL A 119 -3.30 7.35 15.89
C VAL A 119 -1.78 7.25 15.77
N LEU A 120 -1.28 6.39 14.88
CA LEU A 120 0.16 6.16 14.72
C LEU A 120 0.89 7.37 14.13
N CYS A 121 0.22 8.18 13.31
CA CYS A 121 0.83 9.28 12.56
C CYS A 121 0.55 10.66 13.18
N HIS A 122 -0.10 10.75 14.34
CA HIS A 122 -0.60 12.04 14.85
C HIS A 122 0.48 13.08 15.19
N ASN A 123 1.69 12.63 15.53
CA ASN A 123 2.83 13.49 15.85
C ASN A 123 3.73 13.80 14.63
N ALA A 124 3.56 13.06 13.54
CA ALA A 124 4.42 13.24 12.38
C ALA A 124 4.10 14.55 11.65
N SER A 125 5.12 15.33 11.35
CA SER A 125 5.05 16.49 10.45
C SER A 125 5.21 16.09 8.98
N THR A 126 5.99 15.04 8.71
CA THR A 126 6.24 14.53 7.38
C THR A 126 6.18 13.01 7.35
N ILE A 127 5.54 12.46 6.33
CA ILE A 127 5.52 11.03 6.04
C ILE A 127 5.95 10.82 4.60
N LEU A 128 6.98 10.00 4.37
CA LEU A 128 7.34 9.54 3.05
C LEU A 128 6.77 8.13 2.87
N ALA A 129 5.78 8.01 1.97
CA ALA A 129 5.21 6.74 1.57
C ALA A 129 5.99 6.20 0.36
N ALA A 130 6.64 5.06 0.53
CA ALA A 130 7.36 4.38 -0.54
C ALA A 130 6.57 3.15 -1.01
N ASP A 131 6.18 3.18 -2.28
CA ASP A 131 5.35 2.19 -2.94
C ASP A 131 6.14 1.40 -3.98
N ARG A 132 5.87 0.08 -4.07
CA ARG A 132 6.33 -0.75 -5.20
C ARG A 132 5.31 -0.81 -6.34
N GLN A 133 4.51 0.24 -6.47
CA GLN A 133 3.47 0.36 -7.49
C GLN A 133 3.14 1.83 -7.73
N ASP A 134 3.05 2.21 -8.98
CA ASP A 134 2.56 3.53 -9.40
C ASP A 134 1.09 3.46 -9.79
N SER A 135 0.35 4.50 -9.46
CA SER A 135 -1.04 4.70 -9.90
C SER A 135 -1.09 5.65 -11.11
N TYR A 136 -0.30 5.40 -12.09
CA TYR A 136 -0.04 6.20 -13.31
C TYR A 136 -1.01 7.37 -13.56
N GLY A 137 -0.46 8.60 -13.51
CA GLY A 137 -1.25 9.82 -13.68
C GLY A 137 -1.99 10.32 -12.41
N ALA A 138 -1.87 9.62 -11.28
CA ALA A 138 -2.52 10.03 -10.02
C ALA A 138 -1.60 10.77 -9.03
N GLY A 139 -0.34 11.01 -9.36
CA GLY A 139 0.61 11.74 -8.51
C GLY A 139 1.02 11.00 -7.25
N GLY A 140 1.15 9.68 -7.32
CA GLY A 140 1.64 8.84 -6.24
C GLY A 140 1.25 7.37 -6.36
N GLY A 141 1.90 6.52 -5.57
CA GLY A 141 1.55 5.12 -5.44
C GLY A 141 0.24 4.94 -4.65
N ASN A 142 -0.34 3.74 -4.74
CA ASN A 142 -1.63 3.45 -4.11
C ASN A 142 -1.63 3.70 -2.59
N MET A 143 -0.58 3.30 -1.89
CA MET A 143 -0.52 3.47 -0.44
C MET A 143 -0.40 4.93 -0.04
N SER A 144 0.34 5.74 -0.81
CA SER A 144 0.44 7.17 -0.55
C SER A 144 -0.91 7.87 -0.74
N LEU A 145 -1.71 7.47 -1.73
CA LEU A 145 -3.04 8.03 -1.99
C LEU A 145 -4.02 7.65 -0.87
N GLU A 146 -4.02 6.40 -0.44
CA GLU A 146 -4.87 5.95 0.67
C GLU A 146 -4.46 6.56 2.01
N LEU A 147 -3.15 6.73 2.25
CA LEU A 147 -2.65 7.40 3.44
C LEU A 147 -3.07 8.88 3.45
N LYS A 148 -2.95 9.59 2.33
CA LYS A 148 -3.46 10.97 2.16
C LYS A 148 -4.95 11.04 2.51
N ALA A 149 -5.77 10.14 1.97
CA ALA A 149 -7.19 10.07 2.26
C ALA A 149 -7.47 9.78 3.74
N ALA A 150 -6.76 8.82 4.34
CA ALA A 150 -6.95 8.44 5.73
C ALA A 150 -6.60 9.55 6.72
N LEU A 151 -5.53 10.32 6.44
CA LEU A 151 -5.01 11.36 7.33
C LEU A 151 -5.59 12.76 7.06
N SER A 152 -6.35 12.95 5.97
CA SER A 152 -6.93 14.24 5.60
C SER A 152 -7.85 14.86 6.66
N SER A 153 -8.42 14.04 7.54
CA SER A 153 -9.31 14.46 8.63
C SER A 153 -8.59 14.84 9.93
N LEU A 154 -7.26 14.73 9.98
CA LEU A 154 -6.48 15.19 11.13
C LEU A 154 -6.54 16.73 11.22
N PRO A 155 -6.54 17.32 12.43
CA PRO A 155 -6.48 18.77 12.59
C PRO A 155 -5.26 19.41 11.94
N HIS A 156 -4.13 18.69 11.97
CA HIS A 156 -2.86 19.06 11.36
C HIS A 156 -2.35 17.88 10.53
N PRO A 157 -2.80 17.73 9.28
CA PRO A 157 -2.35 16.64 8.43
C PRO A 157 -0.84 16.76 8.15
N PRO A 158 -0.09 15.66 8.22
CA PRO A 158 1.33 15.68 7.86
C PRO A 158 1.53 15.95 6.37
N ARG A 159 2.71 16.49 6.02
CA ARG A 159 3.16 16.52 4.63
C ARG A 159 3.41 15.07 4.17
N ILE A 160 2.73 14.62 3.10
CA ILE A 160 2.90 13.27 2.57
C ILE A 160 3.61 13.32 1.23
N LEU A 161 4.81 12.75 1.21
CA LEU A 161 5.61 12.52 0.00
C LEU A 161 5.37 11.11 -0.51
N SER A 162 5.40 10.92 -1.82
CA SER A 162 5.30 9.60 -2.45
C SER A 162 6.57 9.28 -3.24
N ARG A 163 7.09 8.07 -3.06
CA ARG A 163 8.22 7.54 -3.84
C ARG A 163 7.87 6.17 -4.38
N ILE A 164 8.06 6.01 -5.69
CA ILE A 164 7.98 4.68 -6.31
C ILE A 164 9.38 4.07 -6.27
N TYR A 165 9.52 2.87 -5.70
CA TYR A 165 10.80 2.21 -5.53
C TYR A 165 10.73 0.71 -5.77
N GLY A 166 11.87 0.06 -5.92
CA GLY A 166 11.99 -1.40 -5.88
C GLY A 166 11.23 -2.16 -6.96
N LEU A 167 10.87 -1.49 -8.07
CA LEU A 167 10.21 -2.13 -9.19
C LEU A 167 11.16 -3.15 -9.85
N GLY A 168 10.56 -4.22 -10.43
CA GLY A 168 11.33 -5.27 -11.07
C GLY A 168 12.16 -6.12 -10.10
N GLY A 169 11.84 -6.12 -8.81
CA GLY A 169 12.57 -6.90 -7.81
C GLY A 169 13.87 -6.26 -7.31
N LYS A 170 14.08 -4.95 -7.57
CA LYS A 170 15.23 -4.23 -7.05
C LYS A 170 15.28 -4.31 -5.53
N ASP A 171 16.44 -4.67 -4.99
CA ASP A 171 16.69 -4.73 -3.56
C ASP A 171 16.48 -3.37 -2.87
N PHE A 172 16.21 -3.44 -1.58
CA PHE A 172 16.05 -2.28 -0.70
C PHE A 172 16.94 -2.46 0.53
N PHE A 173 17.99 -1.65 0.59
CA PHE A 173 18.99 -1.69 1.64
C PHE A 173 18.76 -0.59 2.69
N VAL A 174 19.51 -0.64 3.77
CA VAL A 174 19.45 0.38 4.84
C VAL A 174 19.83 1.75 4.30
N GLU A 175 20.77 1.82 3.40
CA GLU A 175 21.24 3.03 2.73
C GLU A 175 20.12 3.66 1.88
N ASP A 176 19.27 2.85 1.25
CA ASP A 176 18.10 3.34 0.51
C ASP A 176 17.07 3.95 1.47
N ALA A 177 16.83 3.30 2.61
CA ALA A 177 15.94 3.83 3.63
C ALA A 177 16.47 5.17 4.20
N LEU A 178 17.78 5.26 4.48
CA LEU A 178 18.42 6.50 4.93
C LEU A 178 18.30 7.61 3.88
N ALA A 179 18.46 7.28 2.59
CA ALA A 179 18.27 8.24 1.50
C ALA A 179 16.83 8.77 1.45
N LEU A 180 15.82 7.89 1.57
CA LEU A 180 14.41 8.28 1.63
C LEU A 180 14.09 9.16 2.85
N PHE A 181 14.65 8.88 4.00
CA PHE A 181 14.52 9.75 5.17
C PHE A 181 15.17 11.12 4.96
N LYS A 182 16.33 11.17 4.31
CA LYS A 182 16.99 12.43 3.95
C LYS A 182 16.13 13.27 3.01
N GLU A 183 15.46 12.66 2.05
CA GLU A 183 14.47 13.33 1.21
C GLU A 183 13.27 13.83 2.02
N ALA A 184 12.73 13.00 2.91
CA ALA A 184 11.59 13.37 3.76
C ALA A 184 11.89 14.59 4.65
N LEU A 185 13.13 14.74 5.08
CA LEU A 185 13.60 15.86 5.89
C LEU A 185 13.86 17.14 5.06
N SER A 186 13.98 17.02 3.74
CA SER A 186 14.18 18.19 2.88
C SER A 186 12.86 18.94 2.65
N PRO A 187 12.82 20.26 2.92
CA PRO A 187 11.64 21.07 2.65
C PRO A 187 11.32 21.14 1.15
N ASP A 188 12.33 21.06 0.28
CA ASP A 188 12.22 21.21 -1.16
C ASP A 188 11.95 19.88 -1.89
N ALA A 189 11.86 18.76 -1.17
CA ALA A 189 11.61 17.46 -1.79
C ALA A 189 10.26 17.46 -2.54
N PRO A 190 10.22 16.99 -3.80
CA PRO A 190 8.99 16.95 -4.59
C PRO A 190 7.95 16.04 -3.92
N ALA A 191 6.67 16.39 -4.08
CA ALA A 191 5.57 15.62 -3.50
C ALA A 191 5.48 14.19 -4.05
N PHE A 192 5.95 13.96 -5.27
CA PHE A 192 6.02 12.66 -5.94
C PHE A 192 7.30 12.56 -6.77
N ASP A 193 7.94 11.39 -6.72
CA ASP A 193 9.09 11.06 -7.55
C ASP A 193 9.34 9.55 -7.59
N TYR A 194 10.23 9.10 -8.46
CA TYR A 194 10.75 7.75 -8.52
C TYR A 194 12.12 7.68 -7.84
N TYR A 195 12.31 6.71 -6.96
CA TYR A 195 13.58 6.45 -6.30
C TYR A 195 14.40 5.39 -7.04
N GLY A 196 15.64 5.72 -7.38
CA GLY A 196 16.59 4.80 -7.99
C GLY A 196 16.44 4.63 -9.51
N VAL A 197 15.90 5.66 -10.17
CA VAL A 197 15.97 5.79 -11.64
C VAL A 197 17.42 5.97 -12.06
N THR A 198 17.83 5.31 -13.15
CA THR A 198 19.19 5.46 -13.71
C THR A 198 19.29 6.75 -14.53
N ALA A 199 20.42 7.43 -14.44
CA ALA A 199 20.69 8.62 -15.25
C ALA A 199 20.57 8.30 -16.76
N GLY A 200 19.91 9.17 -17.53
CA GLY A 200 19.68 9.00 -18.97
C GLY A 200 18.23 8.67 -19.34
N THR A 201 17.30 8.58 -18.35
CA THR A 201 15.86 8.45 -18.56
C THR A 201 15.18 9.83 -18.47
N ASP A 202 15.72 10.80 -19.17
CA ASP A 202 15.07 12.13 -19.25
C ASP A 202 13.81 12.04 -20.11
N ALA A 203 12.81 12.88 -19.78
CA ALA A 203 11.53 12.93 -20.49
C ALA A 203 11.67 13.18 -22.02
N SER A 204 12.81 13.67 -22.50
CA SER A 204 13.18 13.80 -23.90
C SER A 204 13.24 12.45 -24.62
N ASP A 205 13.80 11.41 -24.00
CA ASP A 205 13.97 10.08 -24.60
C ASP A 205 12.63 9.31 -24.70
N ALA A 206 11.70 9.61 -23.78
CA ALA A 206 10.36 9.02 -23.80
C ALA A 206 9.50 9.60 -24.94
N ALA A 207 9.72 10.85 -25.33
CA ALA A 207 9.00 11.51 -26.44
C ALA A 207 9.44 10.94 -27.79
N ASP A 208 10.71 10.64 -27.97
CA ASP A 208 11.24 10.07 -29.22
C ASP A 208 10.84 8.59 -29.41
N SER A 209 10.68 7.81 -28.35
CA SER A 209 10.20 6.43 -28.44
C SER A 209 8.68 6.33 -28.71
N ALA A 210 7.90 7.33 -28.35
CA ALA A 210 6.48 7.44 -28.67
C ALA A 210 6.19 7.92 -30.11
N GLY A 211 7.22 8.45 -30.77
CA GLY A 211 7.16 8.98 -32.14
C GLY A 211 7.26 7.92 -33.24
N THR A 212 7.34 6.62 -32.95
CA THR A 212 7.21 5.57 -33.96
C THR A 212 5.74 5.46 -34.37
N SER A 213 5.44 6.18 -35.44
CA SER A 213 4.17 6.27 -36.15
C SER A 213 3.51 4.91 -36.38
N PHE A 214 2.31 4.76 -35.86
CA PHE A 214 1.33 3.84 -36.40
C PHE A 214 0.83 4.42 -37.71
N SER A 215 1.56 4.17 -38.80
CA SER A 215 1.07 4.40 -40.16
C SER A 215 0.40 3.11 -40.65
N GLY A 216 -0.80 2.89 -40.19
CA GLY A 216 -1.66 1.79 -40.65
C GLY A 216 -2.93 2.37 -41.24
N THR A 217 -2.81 2.91 -42.46
CA THR A 217 -3.97 3.13 -43.35
C THR A 217 -4.28 1.81 -44.02
N ASP A 218 -5.12 0.97 -43.42
CA ASP A 218 -5.87 -0.03 -44.12
C ASP A 218 -7.33 0.39 -44.17
N ALA A 219 -7.68 0.92 -45.31
CA ALA A 219 -9.05 1.22 -45.69
C ALA A 219 -9.83 -0.10 -45.79
N VAL A 220 -10.77 -0.32 -44.88
CA VAL A 220 -11.80 -1.34 -45.03
C VAL A 220 -12.84 -0.78 -46.00
N THR A 221 -12.76 -1.22 -47.26
CA THR A 221 -13.80 -1.00 -48.25
C THR A 221 -14.94 -1.95 -47.96
N ALA A 222 -16.11 -1.41 -47.73
CA ALA A 222 -17.34 -2.17 -47.56
C ALA A 222 -17.78 -2.85 -48.90
N ALA A 223 -18.22 -4.05 -48.79
CA ALA A 223 -19.16 -4.70 -49.70
C ALA A 223 -20.15 -5.53 -48.86
#